data_19138f8dc50b9abe840faba386875b27
#
_entry.id   19138f8dc50b9abe840faba386875b27
#
_cell.length_a   1.000
_cell.length_b   1.000
_cell.length_c   1.000
_cell.angle_alpha   90.00
_cell.angle_beta   90.00
_cell.angle_gamma   90.00
#
_symmetry.space_group_name_H-M   'P 1'
#
loop_
_entity.id
_entity.type
_entity.pdbx_description
1 polymer ?
#
loop_
_entity_poly.entity_id
_entity_poly.type
_entity_poly.pdbx_seq_one_letter_code
_entity_poly.pdbx_strand_id
1 'polypeptide(L)'
;PKTEYAMLRSLVGSEMCIRDSSDTILPKWLNFSFVIIPLFILIGLISSSNTQECGERGMLDVDRKSQQAVNCDGSPYEGRGVAATNTINYIAIGQEVYAGAGACAGCHGGGGGGGVGPAFTGGALYTTFPTCADHAKWIQLGSAGWQAEVGPTYGAENTVSIGGMPGFQGKLTEDEIYSVVVFERVVFGGGDTEEVLIDCGLLETEEEEEEVTTEAVSSSP
;
A
#
# COMPACT_ATOMS: atom_id res chain seq x y z
N PRO A 1 -36.77 14.44 68.04
CA PRO A 1 -35.74 14.42 67.00
C PRO A 1 -35.13 13.02 66.94
N LYS A 2 -35.49 12.26 65.91
CA LYS A 2 -34.94 10.94 65.70
C LYS A 2 -33.52 11.16 65.19
N THR A 3 -32.60 10.66 65.94
CA THR A 3 -31.16 10.79 65.76
C THR A 3 -30.73 10.23 64.38
N GLU A 4 -29.77 10.86 63.74
CA GLU A 4 -29.13 10.49 62.47
C GLU A 4 -28.76 9.00 62.40
N TYR A 5 -28.60 8.35 63.53
CA TYR A 5 -28.27 6.93 63.63
C TYR A 5 -29.37 5.98 63.15
N ALA A 6 -30.64 6.45 63.15
CA ALA A 6 -31.77 5.64 62.67
C ALA A 6 -31.89 5.63 61.15
N MET A 7 -31.33 6.63 60.44
CA MET A 7 -31.31 6.69 58.97
C MET A 7 -30.20 5.81 58.37
N LEU A 8 -29.09 5.68 59.04
CA LEU A 8 -28.01 4.81 58.56
C LEU A 8 -28.34 3.31 58.64
N ARG A 9 -29.24 2.95 59.55
CA ARG A 9 -29.66 1.53 59.67
C ARG A 9 -30.67 1.10 58.65
N SER A 10 -31.31 2.04 57.96
CA SER A 10 -32.29 1.80 56.89
C SER A 10 -31.60 1.57 55.56
N LEU A 11 -30.31 1.96 55.40
CA LEU A 11 -29.56 1.81 54.17
C LEU A 11 -28.72 0.51 54.10
N VAL A 12 -28.56 -0.17 55.23
CA VAL A 12 -27.74 -1.40 55.35
C VAL A 12 -28.63 -2.67 55.17
N GLY A 13 -29.92 -2.51 55.01
CA GLY A 13 -30.88 -3.61 54.94
C GLY A 13 -31.42 -3.97 53.54
N SER A 14 -30.84 -3.44 52.46
CA SER A 14 -31.10 -4.00 51.14
C SER A 14 -30.06 -5.07 50.88
N GLU A 15 -30.23 -6.22 51.53
CA GLU A 15 -29.64 -7.44 51.04
C GLU A 15 -30.15 -7.61 49.61
N MET A 16 -29.27 -7.29 48.67
CA MET A 16 -29.43 -7.63 47.28
C MET A 16 -29.40 -9.16 47.26
N CYS A 17 -30.58 -9.78 47.38
CA CYS A 17 -30.73 -11.19 47.07
C CYS A 17 -30.25 -11.38 45.62
N ILE A 18 -28.96 -11.67 45.45
CA ILE A 18 -28.49 -12.30 44.23
C ILE A 18 -29.21 -13.66 44.25
N ARG A 19 -30.33 -13.67 43.57
CA ARG A 19 -31.04 -14.91 43.27
C ARG A 19 -30.09 -15.65 42.34
N ASP A 20 -29.33 -16.57 42.91
CA ASP A 20 -28.51 -17.54 42.22
C ASP A 20 -29.45 -18.42 41.39
N SER A 21 -29.85 -17.92 40.23
CA SER A 21 -30.59 -18.70 39.23
C SER A 21 -29.57 -19.56 38.49
N SER A 22 -29.03 -20.52 39.20
CA SER A 22 -28.19 -21.58 38.64
C SER A 22 -28.96 -22.54 37.72
N ASP A 23 -30.21 -22.22 37.37
CA ASP A 23 -31.02 -22.99 36.44
C ASP A 23 -31.42 -22.23 35.17
N THR A 24 -30.54 -21.45 34.61
CA THR A 24 -30.67 -21.16 33.19
C THR A 24 -30.17 -22.37 32.40
N ILE A 25 -31.09 -23.37 32.33
CA ILE A 25 -30.91 -24.46 31.34
C ILE A 25 -30.94 -23.76 29.98
N LEU A 26 -29.75 -23.40 29.50
CA LEU A 26 -29.59 -22.94 28.13
C LEU A 26 -30.23 -23.98 27.22
N PRO A 27 -31.10 -23.61 26.31
CA PRO A 27 -31.75 -24.56 25.43
C PRO A 27 -30.68 -25.39 24.74
N LYS A 28 -30.86 -26.72 24.67
CA LYS A 28 -29.85 -27.66 24.19
C LYS A 28 -29.31 -27.29 22.81
N TRP A 29 -30.09 -26.61 21.97
CA TRP A 29 -29.64 -26.13 20.67
C TRP A 29 -28.56 -25.03 20.78
N LEU A 30 -28.56 -24.24 21.85
CA LEU A 30 -27.55 -23.20 22.07
C LEU A 30 -26.19 -23.80 22.41
N ASN A 31 -26.17 -24.91 23.16
CA ASN A 31 -24.93 -25.64 23.45
C ASN A 31 -24.33 -26.22 22.17
N PHE A 32 -25.17 -26.67 21.22
CA PHE A 32 -24.71 -27.12 19.91
C PHE A 32 -24.10 -25.96 19.10
N SER A 33 -24.67 -24.76 19.21
CA SER A 33 -24.16 -23.60 18.49
C SER A 33 -22.74 -23.21 18.94
N PHE A 34 -22.43 -23.31 20.23
CA PHE A 34 -21.09 -23.02 20.76
C PHE A 34 -20.01 -24.01 20.28
N VAL A 35 -20.39 -25.20 19.84
CA VAL A 35 -19.47 -26.21 19.29
C VAL A 35 -19.45 -26.13 17.77
N ILE A 36 -20.59 -26.00 17.14
CA ILE A 36 -20.74 -26.06 15.68
C ILE A 36 -20.17 -24.80 15.01
N ILE A 37 -20.43 -23.59 15.57
CA ILE A 37 -19.95 -22.33 14.99
C ILE A 37 -18.42 -22.28 14.96
N PRO A 38 -17.68 -22.51 16.07
CA PRO A 38 -16.22 -22.52 16.01
C PRO A 38 -15.66 -23.63 15.12
N LEU A 39 -16.34 -24.78 15.03
CA LEU A 39 -15.94 -25.85 14.12
C LEU A 39 -16.07 -25.43 12.65
N PHE A 40 -17.17 -24.78 12.27
CA PHE A 40 -17.34 -24.22 10.91
C PHE A 40 -16.33 -23.11 10.60
N ILE A 41 -16.04 -22.24 11.58
CA ILE A 41 -14.99 -21.22 11.43
C ILE A 41 -13.63 -21.88 11.25
N LEU A 42 -13.32 -22.91 12.03
CA LEU A 42 -12.05 -23.62 11.92
C LEU A 42 -11.91 -24.33 10.56
N ILE A 43 -12.98 -25.00 10.10
CA ILE A 43 -13.01 -25.63 8.78
C ILE A 43 -12.89 -24.57 7.69
N GLY A 44 -13.58 -23.44 7.82
CA GLY A 44 -13.48 -22.31 6.89
C GLY A 44 -12.07 -21.73 6.83
N LEU A 45 -11.41 -21.56 7.97
CA LEU A 45 -10.03 -21.09 8.04
C LEU A 45 -9.05 -22.10 7.41
N ILE A 46 -9.23 -23.39 7.66
CA ILE A 46 -8.40 -24.46 7.06
C ILE A 46 -8.64 -24.54 5.55
N SER A 47 -9.90 -24.42 5.10
CA SER A 47 -10.23 -24.43 3.68
C SER A 47 -9.71 -23.18 2.96
N SER A 48 -9.85 -22.00 3.56
CA SER A 48 -9.35 -20.76 2.96
C SER A 48 -7.82 -20.67 2.97
N SER A 49 -7.13 -21.37 3.85
CA SER A 49 -5.66 -21.46 3.81
C SER A 49 -5.14 -22.38 2.70
N ASN A 50 -6.00 -23.22 2.14
CA ASN A 50 -5.62 -24.17 1.07
C ASN A 50 -6.10 -23.78 -0.33
N THR A 51 -6.90 -22.70 -0.47
CA THR A 51 -7.40 -22.24 -1.76
C THR A 51 -6.93 -20.82 -2.04
N GLN A 52 -5.64 -20.60 -2.01
CA GLN A 52 -5.09 -19.52 -2.79
C GLN A 52 -4.92 -20.08 -4.20
N GLU A 53 -6.03 -20.13 -4.95
CA GLU A 53 -5.98 -20.42 -6.36
C GLU A 53 -5.23 -19.30 -7.06
N CYS A 54 -3.93 -19.52 -7.17
CA CYS A 54 -3.05 -18.82 -8.04
C CYS A 54 -3.58 -19.03 -9.46
N GLY A 55 -3.90 -17.99 -10.20
CA GLY A 55 -4.15 -18.11 -11.64
C GLY A 55 -5.41 -17.47 -12.20
N GLU A 56 -6.48 -17.27 -11.44
CA GLU A 56 -7.72 -16.73 -12.04
C GLU A 56 -7.77 -15.21 -12.24
N ARG A 57 -6.81 -14.44 -11.70
CA ARG A 57 -6.75 -12.97 -11.86
C ARG A 57 -5.34 -12.42 -11.99
N GLY A 58 -4.38 -13.19 -12.52
CA GLY A 58 -3.01 -12.68 -12.68
C GLY A 58 -2.29 -12.43 -11.35
N MET A 59 -2.70 -13.05 -10.27
CA MET A 59 -1.97 -12.98 -9.01
C MET A 59 -0.68 -13.78 -9.11
N LEU A 60 0.41 -13.13 -8.80
CA LEU A 60 1.73 -13.71 -8.62
C LEU A 60 1.86 -14.19 -7.17
N ASP A 61 2.61 -15.27 -6.95
CA ASP A 61 3.04 -15.65 -5.61
C ASP A 61 4.41 -15.04 -5.32
N VAL A 62 4.78 -14.96 -4.06
CA VAL A 62 6.10 -14.46 -3.63
C VAL A 62 6.85 -15.60 -2.96
N ASP A 63 7.95 -16.01 -3.55
CA ASP A 63 8.86 -16.95 -2.89
C ASP A 63 9.43 -16.31 -1.62
N ARG A 64 9.07 -16.85 -0.47
CA ARG A 64 9.46 -16.34 0.85
C ARG A 64 10.97 -16.40 1.13
N LYS A 65 11.73 -17.19 0.35
CA LYS A 65 13.17 -17.32 0.53
C LYS A 65 13.94 -16.31 -0.30
N SER A 66 13.53 -16.09 -1.55
CA SER A 66 14.20 -15.17 -2.47
C SER A 66 13.55 -13.79 -2.50
N GLN A 67 12.35 -13.63 -1.89
CA GLN A 67 11.55 -12.40 -1.95
C GLN A 67 11.21 -11.98 -3.39
N GLN A 68 11.25 -12.91 -4.33
CA GLN A 68 10.96 -12.67 -5.74
C GLN A 68 9.53 -13.07 -6.07
N ALA A 69 8.91 -12.31 -6.97
CA ALA A 69 7.64 -12.69 -7.56
C ALA A 69 7.84 -13.96 -8.40
N VAL A 70 7.01 -14.96 -8.17
CA VAL A 70 7.03 -16.23 -8.87
C VAL A 70 5.66 -16.52 -9.47
N ASN A 71 5.66 -17.29 -10.55
CA ASN A 71 4.44 -17.86 -11.07
C ASN A 71 3.86 -18.87 -10.08
N CYS A 72 2.60 -19.21 -10.25
CA CYS A 72 1.89 -20.15 -9.38
C CYS A 72 2.46 -21.57 -9.35
N ASP A 73 3.30 -21.92 -10.31
CA ASP A 73 4.05 -23.18 -10.37
C ASP A 73 5.41 -23.12 -9.67
N GLY A 74 5.74 -21.96 -9.05
CA GLY A 74 7.00 -21.72 -8.38
C GLY A 74 8.16 -21.34 -9.34
N SER A 75 7.91 -21.24 -10.64
CA SER A 75 8.89 -20.73 -11.59
C SER A 75 9.09 -19.22 -11.42
N PRO A 76 10.29 -18.68 -11.69
CA PRO A 76 10.51 -17.24 -11.68
C PRO A 76 9.49 -16.53 -12.59
N TYR A 77 8.87 -15.46 -12.10
CA TYR A 77 8.00 -14.65 -12.93
C TYR A 77 8.86 -13.85 -13.91
N GLU A 78 8.89 -14.32 -15.13
CA GLU A 78 9.38 -13.54 -16.26
C GLU A 78 8.20 -12.66 -16.70
N GLY A 79 8.18 -11.39 -16.27
CA GLY A 79 7.15 -10.44 -16.68
C GLY A 79 6.90 -10.51 -18.18
N ARG A 80 5.69 -10.22 -18.63
CA ARG A 80 5.37 -10.25 -20.07
C ARG A 80 6.34 -9.32 -20.82
N GLY A 81 7.38 -9.91 -21.40
CA GLY A 81 8.25 -9.26 -22.36
C GLY A 81 9.46 -8.48 -21.81
N VAL A 82 9.66 -8.42 -20.49
CA VAL A 82 10.90 -7.83 -19.95
C VAL A 82 11.89 -8.96 -19.77
N ALA A 83 12.88 -9.06 -20.66
CA ALA A 83 14.00 -9.98 -20.51
C ALA A 83 14.60 -9.83 -19.11
N ALA A 84 14.86 -10.96 -18.44
CA ALA A 84 15.43 -11.02 -17.08
C ALA A 84 16.89 -10.52 -17.10
N THR A 85 17.07 -9.22 -17.25
CA THR A 85 18.31 -8.53 -16.99
C THR A 85 18.13 -7.71 -15.73
N ASN A 86 18.63 -8.17 -14.57
CA ASN A 86 18.86 -7.40 -13.32
C ASN A 86 17.86 -6.27 -13.03
N THR A 87 16.58 -6.46 -13.33
CA THR A 87 15.56 -5.42 -13.21
C THR A 87 15.25 -5.24 -11.73
N ILE A 88 15.64 -4.11 -11.20
CA ILE A 88 15.24 -3.65 -9.88
C ILE A 88 13.72 -3.78 -9.81
N ASN A 89 13.20 -4.45 -8.79
CA ASN A 89 11.74 -4.55 -8.60
C ASN A 89 11.21 -3.24 -8.03
N TYR A 90 11.11 -2.22 -8.88
CA TYR A 90 10.67 -0.87 -8.49
C TYR A 90 9.34 -0.87 -7.75
N ILE A 91 8.40 -1.73 -8.14
CA ILE A 91 7.08 -1.79 -7.48
C ILE A 91 7.20 -2.31 -6.05
N ALA A 92 7.98 -3.37 -5.81
CA ALA A 92 8.14 -3.92 -4.46
C ALA A 92 8.91 -2.95 -3.55
N ILE A 93 10.01 -2.37 -4.04
CA ILE A 93 10.77 -1.36 -3.30
C ILE A 93 9.89 -0.14 -3.02
N GLY A 94 9.16 0.33 -4.03
CA GLY A 94 8.25 1.47 -3.89
C GLY A 94 7.17 1.24 -2.84
N GLN A 95 6.62 0.04 -2.76
CA GLN A 95 5.65 -0.34 -1.72
C GLN A 95 6.27 -0.27 -0.32
N GLU A 96 7.50 -0.75 -0.16
CA GLU A 96 8.22 -0.67 1.11
C GLU A 96 8.52 0.77 1.50
N VAL A 97 8.95 1.60 0.56
CA VAL A 97 9.19 3.04 0.78
C VAL A 97 7.89 3.74 1.15
N TYR A 98 6.80 3.49 0.43
CA TYR A 98 5.50 4.10 0.66
C TYR A 98 4.96 3.84 2.07
N ALA A 99 5.04 2.58 2.52
CA ALA A 99 4.57 2.17 3.83
C ALA A 99 5.57 2.47 4.97
N GLY A 100 6.87 2.45 4.64
CA GLY A 100 7.96 2.49 5.62
C GLY A 100 8.75 3.80 5.60
N ALA A 101 9.90 3.82 4.92
CA ALA A 101 10.88 4.92 5.00
C ALA A 101 10.33 6.28 4.54
N GLY A 102 9.45 6.30 3.54
CA GLY A 102 8.76 7.49 3.06
C GLY A 102 7.58 7.91 3.92
N ALA A 103 6.98 6.94 4.68
CA ALA A 103 5.77 7.15 5.48
C ALA A 103 4.60 7.82 4.72
N CYS A 104 4.57 7.67 3.39
CA CYS A 104 3.62 8.31 2.48
C CYS A 104 2.17 7.91 2.82
N ALA A 105 1.97 6.66 3.21
CA ALA A 105 0.68 6.10 3.60
C ALA A 105 0.00 6.88 4.73
N GLY A 106 0.77 7.51 5.62
CA GLY A 106 0.25 8.28 6.75
C GLY A 106 -0.56 9.53 6.32
N CYS A 107 -0.19 10.13 5.20
CA CYS A 107 -0.86 11.31 4.65
C CYS A 107 -1.76 10.96 3.47
N HIS A 108 -1.32 10.06 2.56
CA HIS A 108 -2.02 9.74 1.32
C HIS A 108 -2.92 8.51 1.43
N GLY A 109 -2.97 7.86 2.61
CA GLY A 109 -3.74 6.66 2.87
C GLY A 109 -3.04 5.40 2.34
N GLY A 110 -3.22 4.25 3.02
CA GLY A 110 -2.57 2.97 2.64
C GLY A 110 -2.96 2.45 1.24
N GLY A 111 -4.10 2.86 0.71
CA GLY A 111 -4.58 2.56 -0.64
C GLY A 111 -4.51 3.73 -1.61
N GLY A 112 -3.76 4.79 -1.30
CA GLY A 112 -3.63 5.96 -2.16
C GLY A 112 -4.91 6.80 -2.29
N GLY A 113 -5.93 6.55 -1.47
CA GLY A 113 -7.23 7.23 -1.53
C GLY A 113 -7.26 8.64 -0.93
N GLY A 114 -6.12 9.14 -0.46
CA GLY A 114 -6.02 10.45 0.17
C GLY A 114 -6.25 10.42 1.68
N GLY A 115 -6.19 11.58 2.30
CA GLY A 115 -6.34 11.80 3.72
C GLY A 115 -5.98 13.23 4.06
N VAL A 116 -4.88 13.43 4.81
CA VAL A 116 -4.28 14.76 4.97
C VAL A 116 -3.68 15.26 3.65
N GLY A 117 -3.05 14.35 2.89
CA GLY A 117 -2.59 14.57 1.53
C GLY A 117 -3.65 14.21 0.49
N PRO A 118 -3.47 14.66 -0.77
CA PRO A 118 -4.37 14.36 -1.87
C PRO A 118 -4.39 12.87 -2.21
N ALA A 119 -5.47 12.44 -2.88
CA ALA A 119 -5.58 11.09 -3.43
C ALA A 119 -4.70 10.94 -4.68
N PHE A 120 -4.27 9.69 -4.93
CA PHE A 120 -3.55 9.27 -6.13
C PHE A 120 -4.44 8.51 -7.11
N THR A 121 -5.58 7.99 -6.60
CA THR A 121 -6.55 7.19 -7.35
C THR A 121 -7.45 8.03 -8.24
N GLY A 122 -8.19 7.34 -9.15
CA GLY A 122 -9.19 8.00 -10.00
C GLY A 122 -8.60 8.94 -11.05
N GLY A 123 -7.35 8.75 -11.45
CA GLY A 123 -6.68 9.61 -12.44
C GLY A 123 -6.06 10.89 -11.87
N ALA A 124 -6.27 11.17 -10.58
CA ALA A 124 -5.79 12.40 -9.93
C ALA A 124 -4.27 12.56 -10.05
N LEU A 125 -3.52 11.44 -9.90
CA LEU A 125 -2.07 11.47 -9.99
C LEU A 125 -1.58 11.93 -11.37
N TYR A 126 -2.09 11.35 -12.45
CA TYR A 126 -1.71 11.71 -13.82
C TYR A 126 -2.19 13.08 -14.24
N THR A 127 -3.34 13.53 -13.71
CA THR A 127 -3.82 14.90 -13.91
C THR A 127 -2.88 15.90 -13.25
N THR A 128 -2.36 15.59 -12.07
CA THR A 128 -1.44 16.47 -11.35
C THR A 128 -0.03 16.42 -11.93
N PHE A 129 0.50 15.22 -12.13
CA PHE A 129 1.85 14.97 -12.64
C PHE A 129 1.79 14.10 -13.90
N PRO A 130 1.64 14.70 -15.08
CA PRO A 130 1.62 13.96 -16.35
C PRO A 130 2.89 13.13 -16.57
N THR A 131 4.06 13.67 -16.19
CA THR A 131 5.36 13.02 -16.36
C THR A 131 5.89 12.42 -15.05
N CYS A 132 6.69 11.36 -15.17
CA CYS A 132 7.39 10.76 -14.04
C CYS A 132 8.39 11.75 -13.41
N ALA A 133 9.09 12.52 -14.23
CA ALA A 133 10.11 13.47 -13.77
C ALA A 133 9.52 14.55 -12.85
N ASP A 134 8.37 15.11 -13.20
CA ASP A 134 7.70 16.11 -12.38
C ASP A 134 7.24 15.52 -11.04
N HIS A 135 6.74 14.28 -11.06
CA HIS A 135 6.34 13.57 -9.86
C HIS A 135 7.54 13.26 -8.95
N ALA A 136 8.62 12.74 -9.50
CA ALA A 136 9.85 12.48 -8.77
C ALA A 136 10.43 13.77 -8.15
N LYS A 137 10.47 14.85 -8.92
CA LYS A 137 10.93 16.16 -8.45
C LYS A 137 10.09 16.70 -7.30
N TRP A 138 8.76 16.52 -7.36
CA TRP A 138 7.87 16.89 -6.26
C TRP A 138 8.18 16.12 -4.98
N ILE A 139 8.41 14.81 -5.07
CA ILE A 139 8.79 14.00 -3.91
C ILE A 139 10.17 14.41 -3.36
N GLN A 140 11.14 14.67 -4.24
CA GLN A 140 12.46 15.12 -3.82
C GLN A 140 12.39 16.43 -3.02
N LEU A 141 11.72 17.42 -3.54
CA LEU A 141 11.70 18.76 -2.96
C LEU A 141 10.67 18.92 -1.83
N GLY A 142 9.54 18.22 -1.94
CA GLY A 142 8.40 18.47 -1.08
C GLY A 142 7.82 19.89 -1.27
N SER A 143 6.82 20.24 -0.49
CA SER A 143 6.14 21.54 -0.62
C SER A 143 7.05 22.74 -0.43
N ALA A 144 7.91 22.70 0.57
CA ALA A 144 8.78 23.83 0.90
C ALA A 144 9.91 24.02 -0.11
N GLY A 145 10.57 22.91 -0.52
CA GLY A 145 11.62 22.95 -1.55
C GLY A 145 11.05 23.38 -2.89
N TRP A 146 9.88 22.86 -3.24
CA TRP A 146 9.21 23.24 -4.48
C TRP A 146 8.89 24.73 -4.53
N GLN A 147 8.31 25.30 -3.45
CA GLN A 147 8.03 26.71 -3.37
C GLN A 147 9.30 27.59 -3.50
N ALA A 148 10.41 27.12 -2.96
CA ALA A 148 11.67 27.84 -3.01
C ALA A 148 12.34 27.78 -4.38
N GLU A 149 12.29 26.64 -5.09
CA GLU A 149 13.04 26.39 -6.32
C GLU A 149 12.20 26.57 -7.59
N VAL A 150 10.92 26.22 -7.53
CA VAL A 150 10.04 26.18 -8.71
C VAL A 150 8.98 27.27 -8.67
N GLY A 151 8.28 27.40 -7.53
CA GLY A 151 7.24 28.42 -7.38
C GLY A 151 6.09 28.02 -6.46
N PRO A 152 5.08 28.91 -6.34
CA PRO A 152 3.99 28.74 -5.38
C PRO A 152 2.96 27.68 -5.80
N THR A 153 3.00 27.21 -7.04
CA THR A 153 2.06 26.24 -7.58
C THR A 153 2.79 24.99 -8.06
N TYR A 154 2.10 23.85 -8.09
CA TYR A 154 2.63 22.58 -8.56
C TYR A 154 1.62 21.86 -9.48
N GLY A 155 2.13 20.92 -10.24
CA GLY A 155 1.35 20.09 -11.14
C GLY A 155 0.83 20.85 -12.38
N ALA A 156 0.28 20.09 -13.33
CA ALA A 156 -0.21 20.61 -14.59
C ALA A 156 -1.38 21.60 -14.44
N GLU A 157 -2.16 21.45 -13.37
CA GLU A 157 -3.30 22.34 -13.06
C GLU A 157 -2.91 23.60 -12.27
N ASN A 158 -1.62 23.81 -12.01
CA ASN A 158 -1.11 24.94 -11.22
C ASN A 158 -1.75 25.03 -9.83
N THR A 159 -1.90 23.90 -9.16
CA THR A 159 -2.46 23.84 -7.80
C THR A 159 -1.57 24.59 -6.83
N VAL A 160 -2.17 25.44 -6.00
CA VAL A 160 -1.42 26.20 -4.99
C VAL A 160 -0.83 25.24 -3.94
N SER A 161 0.48 25.31 -3.75
CA SER A 161 1.15 24.54 -2.71
C SER A 161 0.90 25.18 -1.33
N ILE A 162 0.03 24.56 -0.55
CA ILE A 162 -0.30 25.03 0.82
C ILE A 162 0.67 24.52 1.89
N GLY A 163 1.67 23.70 1.49
CA GLY A 163 2.62 23.09 2.42
C GLY A 163 2.20 21.69 2.91
N GLY A 164 3.02 21.12 3.78
CA GLY A 164 2.74 19.87 4.48
C GLY A 164 3.41 18.62 3.89
N MET A 165 3.69 18.56 2.59
CA MET A 165 4.45 17.47 1.99
C MET A 165 5.95 17.63 2.32
N PRO A 166 6.60 16.70 3.03
CA PRO A 166 8.03 16.78 3.29
C PRO A 166 8.83 16.50 2.02
N GLY A 167 10.04 17.09 1.91
CA GLY A 167 11.00 16.69 0.89
C GLY A 167 11.80 15.47 1.32
N PHE A 168 12.13 14.62 0.37
CA PHE A 168 12.85 13.37 0.58
C PHE A 168 14.26 13.37 -0.01
N GLN A 169 14.69 14.42 -0.67
CA GLN A 169 16.07 14.56 -1.14
C GLN A 169 17.06 14.40 0.03
N GLY A 170 18.01 13.49 -0.11
CA GLY A 170 18.99 13.16 0.93
C GLY A 170 18.46 12.30 2.10
N LYS A 171 17.18 11.93 2.08
CA LYS A 171 16.58 10.97 3.02
C LYS A 171 16.32 9.62 2.36
N LEU A 172 15.90 9.65 1.13
CA LEU A 172 15.75 8.50 0.26
C LEU A 172 16.83 8.57 -0.83
N THR A 173 17.27 7.41 -1.29
CA THR A 173 18.13 7.30 -2.49
C THR A 173 17.31 7.65 -3.74
N GLU A 174 17.97 7.91 -4.83
CA GLU A 174 17.32 8.17 -6.11
C GLU A 174 16.47 6.96 -6.55
N ASP A 175 17.02 5.75 -6.41
CA ASP A 175 16.31 4.50 -6.72
C ASP A 175 15.05 4.32 -5.88
N GLU A 176 15.08 4.67 -4.58
CA GLU A 176 13.91 4.63 -3.71
C GLU A 176 12.86 5.66 -4.11
N ILE A 177 13.28 6.85 -4.54
CA ILE A 177 12.36 7.89 -5.02
C ILE A 177 11.68 7.44 -6.31
N TYR A 178 12.44 6.96 -7.30
CA TYR A 178 11.84 6.43 -8.53
C TYR A 178 11.00 5.18 -8.27
N SER A 179 11.39 4.33 -7.34
CA SER A 179 10.61 3.14 -6.96
C SER A 179 9.25 3.53 -6.39
N VAL A 180 9.18 4.51 -5.50
CA VAL A 180 7.89 4.93 -4.94
C VAL A 180 7.04 5.64 -5.98
N VAL A 181 7.63 6.39 -6.91
CA VAL A 181 6.92 7.00 -8.05
C VAL A 181 6.31 5.93 -8.95
N VAL A 182 7.08 4.91 -9.33
CA VAL A 182 6.58 3.78 -10.14
C VAL A 182 5.44 3.08 -9.42
N PHE A 183 5.62 2.77 -8.13
CA PHE A 183 4.57 2.14 -7.33
C PHE A 183 3.28 2.97 -7.30
N GLU A 184 3.36 4.26 -7.04
CA GLU A 184 2.19 5.15 -6.98
C GLU A 184 1.50 5.28 -8.33
N ARG A 185 2.26 5.40 -9.43
CA ARG A 185 1.72 5.52 -10.79
C ARG A 185 1.07 4.23 -11.29
N VAL A 186 1.67 3.08 -11.00
CA VAL A 186 1.15 1.77 -11.43
C VAL A 186 0.00 1.33 -10.51
N VAL A 187 0.23 1.28 -9.19
CA VAL A 187 -0.70 0.63 -8.26
C VAL A 187 -1.90 1.52 -7.94
N PHE A 188 -1.68 2.81 -7.75
CA PHE A 188 -2.77 3.73 -7.42
C PHE A 188 -3.29 4.49 -8.64
N GLY A 189 -2.39 4.90 -9.53
CA GLY A 189 -2.74 5.62 -10.75
C GLY A 189 -3.33 4.71 -11.84
N GLY A 190 -3.05 3.40 -11.78
CA GLY A 190 -3.54 2.42 -12.76
C GLY A 190 -2.79 2.45 -14.09
N GLY A 191 -1.55 2.99 -14.11
CA GLY A 191 -0.70 3.01 -15.29
C GLY A 191 -0.17 1.63 -15.66
N ASP A 192 0.12 1.44 -16.93
CA ASP A 192 0.83 0.25 -17.40
C ASP A 192 2.28 0.28 -16.89
N THR A 193 2.77 -0.87 -16.43
CA THR A 193 4.10 -0.96 -15.80
C THR A 193 5.22 -0.59 -16.76
N GLU A 194 5.16 -1.08 -18.01
CA GLU A 194 6.19 -0.84 -19.00
C GLU A 194 6.20 0.62 -19.45
N GLU A 195 5.03 1.19 -19.74
CA GLU A 195 4.89 2.60 -20.08
C GLU A 195 5.41 3.52 -18.97
N VAL A 196 5.13 3.18 -17.71
CA VAL A 196 5.61 3.96 -16.54
C VAL A 196 7.12 3.85 -16.40
N LEU A 197 7.71 2.68 -16.59
CA LEU A 197 9.16 2.50 -16.54
C LEU A 197 9.87 3.28 -17.64
N ILE A 198 9.32 3.31 -18.85
CA ILE A 198 9.83 4.10 -19.97
C ILE A 198 9.71 5.60 -19.66
N ASP A 199 8.55 6.09 -19.20
CA ASP A 199 8.35 7.51 -18.82
C ASP A 199 9.31 7.95 -17.70
N CYS A 200 9.67 7.01 -16.83
CA CYS A 200 10.64 7.26 -15.76
C CYS A 200 12.12 7.13 -16.20
N GLY A 201 12.39 6.73 -17.44
CA GLY A 201 13.75 6.50 -17.94
C GLY A 201 14.45 5.29 -17.29
N LEU A 202 13.65 4.33 -16.80
CA LEU A 202 14.14 3.13 -16.11
C LEU A 202 14.13 1.90 -17.02
N LEU A 203 13.57 2.03 -18.21
CA LEU A 203 13.53 1.03 -19.27
C LEU A 203 13.77 1.74 -20.60
N GLU A 204 14.70 1.23 -21.39
CA GLU A 204 14.98 1.73 -22.73
C GLU A 204 13.92 1.21 -23.73
N THR A 205 13.57 2.01 -24.71
CA THR A 205 12.67 1.57 -25.79
C THR A 205 13.46 0.74 -26.81
N GLU A 206 12.82 -0.27 -27.40
CA GLU A 206 13.47 -1.11 -28.44
C GLU A 206 14.07 -0.30 -29.61
N GLU A 207 13.54 0.90 -29.86
CA GLU A 207 14.05 1.80 -30.90
C GLU A 207 15.42 2.40 -30.56
N GLU A 208 15.73 2.62 -29.26
CA GLU A 208 17.03 3.15 -28.82
C GLU A 208 18.11 2.07 -28.84
N GLU A 209 17.75 0.78 -28.61
CA GLU A 209 18.70 -0.34 -28.73
C GLU A 209 19.18 -0.55 -30.18
N GLU A 210 18.35 -0.29 -31.18
CA GLU A 210 18.71 -0.42 -32.59
C GLU A 210 19.66 0.68 -33.05
N GLU A 211 19.55 1.89 -32.54
CA GLU A 211 20.42 3.02 -32.90
C GLU A 211 21.80 2.85 -32.31
N VAL A 212 21.93 2.40 -31.06
CA VAL A 212 23.24 2.14 -30.41
C VAL A 212 24.01 1.00 -31.09
N THR A 213 23.32 -0.04 -31.53
CA THR A 213 23.94 -1.16 -32.24
C THR A 213 24.43 -0.81 -33.64
N THR A 214 23.74 0.09 -34.35
CA THR A 214 24.12 0.55 -35.69
C THR A 214 25.30 1.52 -35.67
N GLU A 215 25.44 2.37 -34.67
CA GLU A 215 26.60 3.24 -34.52
C GLU A 215 27.87 2.46 -34.15
N ALA A 216 27.77 1.43 -33.31
CA ALA A 216 28.91 0.59 -32.93
C ALA A 216 29.50 -0.22 -34.09
N VAL A 217 28.66 -0.63 -35.05
CA VAL A 217 29.09 -1.36 -36.26
C VAL A 217 29.72 -0.43 -37.30
N SER A 218 29.31 0.84 -37.35
CA SER A 218 29.86 1.82 -38.32
C SER A 218 31.19 2.43 -37.91
N SER A 219 31.62 2.27 -36.66
CA SER A 219 32.88 2.86 -36.14
C SER A 219 34.07 1.90 -36.03
N SER A 220 33.95 0.67 -36.54
CA SER A 220 35.11 -0.26 -36.62
C SER A 220 35.93 0.01 -37.89
N PRO A 221 37.23 0.29 -37.75
CA PRO A 221 38.14 0.61 -38.87
C PRO A 221 38.52 -0.62 -39.74
#